data_4a635acd9d50c63a931898638adc03a6
#
_entry.id   4a635acd9d50c63a931898638adc03a6
#
_cell.length_a   1.000
_cell.length_b   1.000
_cell.length_c   1.000
_cell.angle_alpha   90.00
_cell.angle_beta   90.00
_cell.angle_gamma   90.00
#
_symmetry.space_group_name_H-M   'P 1'
#
loop_
_entity.id
_entity.type
_entity.pdbx_description
1 polymer ?
#
loop_
_entity_poly.entity_id
_entity_poly.type
_entity_poly.pdbx_seq_one_letter_code
_entity_poly.pdbx_strand_id
1 'polypeptide(L)'
;MLGFISALSAAVATMTLLMAVLLANVLASAMEVEKNKDKALLMGIKEKNTDETEEFNNKNIMAKSLTFSREVLQILDNKKVKSVDIYCTYGNNISFDSAMTYTVYNTILIKRNTPNASIKALKPVEDNVGVNACFLKGEEYESK
;
A
#
# COMPACT_ATOMS: atom_id res chain seq x y z
N MET A 1 -44.51 38.93 2.23
CA MET A 1 -44.39 37.53 2.73
C MET A 1 -44.06 36.51 1.63
N LEU A 2 -44.66 36.62 0.47
CA LEU A 2 -44.35 35.70 -0.66
C LEU A 2 -42.90 35.80 -1.15
N GLY A 3 -42.26 36.97 -1.13
CA GLY A 3 -40.85 37.12 -1.51
C GLY A 3 -39.83 36.49 -0.54
N PHE A 4 -40.15 36.40 0.74
CA PHE A 4 -39.31 35.80 1.75
C PHE A 4 -39.29 34.28 1.64
N ILE A 5 -40.43 33.66 1.41
CA ILE A 5 -40.56 32.21 1.20
C ILE A 5 -39.85 31.78 -0.07
N SER A 6 -39.94 32.58 -1.16
CA SER A 6 -39.24 32.32 -2.40
C SER A 6 -37.71 32.42 -2.26
N ALA A 7 -37.21 33.43 -1.53
CA ALA A 7 -35.77 33.55 -1.26
C ALA A 7 -35.23 32.44 -0.40
N LEU A 8 -35.97 31.96 0.60
CA LEU A 8 -35.60 30.86 1.47
C LEU A 8 -35.59 29.52 0.71
N SER A 9 -36.54 29.29 -0.15
CA SER A 9 -36.61 28.12 -1.04
C SER A 9 -35.44 28.09 -2.02
N ALA A 10 -35.06 29.21 -2.62
CA ALA A 10 -33.90 29.29 -3.49
C ALA A 10 -32.59 29.04 -2.76
N ALA A 11 -32.44 29.53 -1.54
CA ALA A 11 -31.23 29.26 -0.71
C ALA A 11 -31.09 27.80 -0.34
N VAL A 12 -32.17 27.12 0.02
CA VAL A 12 -32.18 25.68 0.33
C VAL A 12 -31.86 24.86 -0.93
N ALA A 13 -32.42 25.21 -2.08
CA ALA A 13 -32.15 24.53 -3.34
C ALA A 13 -30.68 24.65 -3.77
N THR A 14 -30.05 25.81 -3.62
CA THR A 14 -28.63 25.99 -3.91
C THR A 14 -27.72 25.23 -2.95
N MET A 15 -28.05 25.17 -1.66
CA MET A 15 -27.30 24.40 -0.68
C MET A 15 -27.35 22.89 -0.95
N THR A 16 -28.52 22.37 -1.27
CA THR A 16 -28.68 20.93 -1.61
C THR A 16 -27.93 20.57 -2.89
N LEU A 17 -27.91 21.46 -3.87
CA LEU A 17 -27.19 21.26 -5.12
C LEU A 17 -25.67 21.28 -4.91
N LEU A 18 -25.16 22.18 -4.08
CA LEU A 18 -23.74 22.22 -3.70
C LEU A 18 -23.32 20.95 -2.93
N MET A 19 -24.14 20.47 -1.99
CA MET A 19 -23.87 19.23 -1.27
C MET A 19 -23.86 18.02 -2.22
N ALA A 20 -24.77 17.96 -3.17
CA ALA A 20 -24.82 16.87 -4.15
C ALA A 20 -23.56 16.84 -5.03
N VAL A 21 -23.08 17.99 -5.49
CA VAL A 21 -21.83 18.10 -6.28
C VAL A 21 -20.60 17.71 -5.45
N LEU A 22 -20.52 18.15 -4.20
CA LEU A 22 -19.41 17.79 -3.31
C LEU A 22 -19.38 16.28 -3.03
N LEU A 23 -20.54 15.67 -2.76
CA LEU A 23 -20.65 14.22 -2.56
C LEU A 23 -20.26 13.44 -3.82
N ALA A 24 -20.66 13.88 -5.00
CA ALA A 24 -20.29 13.27 -6.27
C ALA A 24 -18.76 13.33 -6.49
N ASN A 25 -18.14 14.46 -6.21
CA ASN A 25 -16.69 14.61 -6.33
C ASN A 25 -15.91 13.74 -5.32
N VAL A 26 -16.37 13.67 -4.08
CA VAL A 26 -15.76 12.79 -3.04
C VAL A 26 -15.90 11.32 -3.43
N LEU A 27 -17.04 10.91 -3.94
CA LEU A 27 -17.29 9.55 -4.39
C LEU A 27 -16.40 9.18 -5.59
N ALA A 28 -16.29 10.08 -6.57
CA ALA A 28 -15.42 9.90 -7.74
C ALA A 28 -13.93 9.75 -7.31
N SER A 29 -13.47 10.59 -6.38
CA SER A 29 -12.10 10.50 -5.84
C SER A 29 -11.88 9.21 -5.06
N ALA A 30 -12.86 8.75 -4.29
CA ALA A 30 -12.77 7.49 -3.56
C ALA A 30 -12.69 6.28 -4.50
N MET A 31 -13.48 6.26 -5.57
CA MET A 31 -13.44 5.21 -6.60
C MET A 31 -12.12 5.20 -7.38
N GLU A 32 -11.52 6.36 -7.60
CA GLU A 32 -10.23 6.49 -8.29
C GLU A 32 -9.07 5.97 -7.42
N VAL A 33 -9.11 6.23 -6.11
CA VAL A 33 -8.16 5.68 -5.14
C VAL A 33 -8.28 4.17 -5.06
N GLU A 34 -9.48 3.61 -5.07
CA GLU A 34 -9.72 2.18 -5.04
C GLU A 34 -9.24 1.50 -6.33
N LYS A 35 -9.53 2.10 -7.49
CA LYS A 35 -9.05 1.62 -8.81
C LYS A 35 -7.53 1.69 -8.97
N ASN A 36 -6.88 2.67 -8.34
CA ASN A 36 -5.42 2.77 -8.30
C ASN A 36 -4.80 1.79 -7.29
N LYS A 37 -5.51 1.44 -6.21
CA LYS A 37 -5.13 0.34 -5.31
C LYS A 37 -5.12 -1.01 -6.04
N ASP A 38 -6.15 -1.30 -6.81
CA ASP A 38 -6.24 -2.54 -7.59
C ASP A 38 -5.17 -2.59 -8.69
N LYS A 39 -4.84 -1.47 -9.32
CA LYS A 39 -3.73 -1.37 -10.28
C LYS A 39 -2.37 -1.55 -9.63
N ALA A 40 -2.15 -1.02 -8.43
CA ALA A 40 -0.90 -1.23 -7.69
C ALA A 40 -0.75 -2.68 -7.23
N LEU A 41 -1.86 -3.33 -6.85
CA LEU A 41 -1.91 -4.76 -6.55
C LEU A 41 -1.62 -5.61 -7.80
N LEU A 42 -2.20 -5.26 -8.95
CA LEU A 42 -2.00 -5.94 -10.23
C LEU A 42 -0.58 -5.74 -10.81
N MET A 43 0.07 -4.60 -10.58
CA MET A 43 1.47 -4.39 -10.95
C MET A 43 2.44 -5.23 -10.10
N GLY A 44 2.13 -5.47 -8.82
CA GLY A 44 2.92 -6.36 -7.96
C GLY A 44 2.82 -7.84 -8.33
N ILE A 45 1.78 -8.25 -9.05
CA ILE A 45 1.54 -9.64 -9.47
C ILE A 45 1.92 -9.87 -10.96
N LYS A 46 2.05 -8.82 -11.77
CA LYS A 46 2.21 -8.91 -13.22
C LYS A 46 3.65 -8.94 -13.73
N GLU A 47 4.64 -8.96 -12.87
CA GLU A 47 6.04 -9.19 -13.26
C GLU A 47 6.44 -10.68 -13.18
N LYS A 48 5.52 -11.57 -13.57
CA LYS A 48 5.80 -12.98 -13.73
C LYS A 48 5.46 -13.44 -15.16
N ASN A 49 6.12 -12.84 -16.13
CA ASN A 49 6.28 -13.41 -17.47
C ASN A 49 7.40 -12.68 -18.21
N THR A 50 8.60 -13.07 -17.94
CA THR A 50 9.68 -13.12 -18.94
C THR A 50 10.55 -14.30 -18.56
N ASP A 51 10.67 -15.21 -19.50
CA ASP A 51 11.46 -16.41 -19.46
C ASP A 51 12.88 -16.14 -18.94
N GLU A 52 13.18 -16.63 -17.75
CA GLU A 52 14.49 -17.16 -17.43
C GLU A 52 14.30 -18.15 -16.28
N THR A 53 14.58 -19.40 -16.60
CA THR A 53 14.59 -20.55 -15.71
C THR A 53 15.66 -20.34 -14.64
N GLU A 54 15.30 -19.71 -13.52
CA GLU A 54 16.07 -19.86 -12.29
C GLU A 54 15.23 -20.69 -11.33
N GLU A 55 15.81 -21.83 -10.93
CA GLU A 55 15.30 -22.70 -9.89
C GLU A 55 14.92 -21.86 -8.67
N PHE A 56 13.63 -21.67 -8.47
CA PHE A 56 13.08 -21.11 -7.25
C PHE A 56 13.38 -22.08 -6.11
N ASN A 57 14.51 -21.88 -5.47
CA ASN A 57 14.74 -22.39 -4.13
C ASN A 57 13.65 -21.78 -3.22
N ASN A 58 12.71 -22.60 -2.85
CA ASN A 58 11.42 -22.33 -2.19
C ASN A 58 11.52 -21.73 -0.78
N LYS A 59 12.62 -21.05 -0.42
CA LYS A 59 12.88 -20.61 0.95
C LYS A 59 12.74 -19.11 1.21
N ASN A 60 12.61 -18.27 0.19
CA ASN A 60 12.58 -16.83 0.38
C ASN A 60 11.29 -16.21 -0.18
N ILE A 61 10.54 -15.54 0.68
CA ILE A 61 9.38 -14.73 0.28
C ILE A 61 9.88 -13.31 0.01
N MET A 62 9.60 -12.78 -1.19
CA MET A 62 9.93 -11.41 -1.54
C MET A 62 8.67 -10.66 -1.99
N ALA A 63 8.47 -9.44 -1.49
CA ALA A 63 7.40 -8.56 -1.92
C ALA A 63 7.92 -7.13 -2.09
N LYS A 64 7.38 -6.43 -3.08
CA LYS A 64 7.69 -5.02 -3.39
C LYS A 64 6.40 -4.21 -3.44
N SER A 65 6.26 -3.21 -2.58
CA SER A 65 5.11 -2.28 -2.56
C SER A 65 5.44 -1.07 -1.68
N LEU A 66 4.68 0.02 -1.76
CA LEU A 66 4.77 1.10 -0.77
C LEU A 66 4.19 0.69 0.58
N THR A 67 3.05 0.01 0.55
CA THR A 67 2.40 -0.58 1.72
C THR A 67 1.99 -2.01 1.38
N PHE A 68 2.26 -2.97 2.26
CA PHE A 68 1.96 -4.37 1.99
C PHE A 68 0.47 -4.65 2.15
N SER A 69 -0.07 -5.37 1.19
CA SER A 69 -1.49 -5.72 1.14
C SER A 69 -1.82 -6.85 2.15
N ARG A 70 -3.11 -7.03 2.40
CA ARG A 70 -3.60 -8.07 3.30
C ARG A 70 -3.22 -9.47 2.81
N GLU A 71 -3.16 -9.68 1.50
CA GLU A 71 -2.78 -10.96 0.88
C GLU A 71 -1.31 -11.30 1.17
N VAL A 72 -0.40 -10.33 1.08
CA VAL A 72 1.02 -10.52 1.44
C VAL A 72 1.14 -10.88 2.92
N LEU A 73 0.38 -10.22 3.79
CA LEU A 73 0.38 -10.51 5.22
C LEU A 73 -0.14 -11.91 5.54
N GLN A 74 -1.19 -12.36 4.85
CA GLN A 74 -1.72 -13.72 4.99
C GLN A 74 -0.72 -14.79 4.52
N ILE A 75 0.02 -14.53 3.45
CA ILE A 75 1.08 -15.45 2.98
C ILE A 75 2.18 -15.59 4.03
N LEU A 76 2.59 -14.48 4.66
CA LEU A 76 3.60 -14.50 5.73
C LEU A 76 3.14 -15.30 6.96
N ASP A 77 1.87 -15.15 7.35
CA ASP A 77 1.29 -15.88 8.48
C ASP A 77 1.15 -17.38 8.17
N ASN A 78 0.64 -17.73 7.00
CA ASN A 78 0.43 -19.11 6.57
C ASN A 78 1.75 -19.90 6.43
N LYS A 79 2.81 -19.23 5.96
CA LYS A 79 4.11 -19.85 5.73
C LYS A 79 5.01 -19.93 6.97
N LYS A 80 4.54 -19.49 8.14
CA LYS A 80 5.29 -19.49 9.40
C LYS A 80 6.70 -18.94 9.24
N VAL A 81 6.79 -17.70 8.81
CA VAL A 81 8.07 -17.05 8.54
C VAL A 81 8.86 -16.83 9.82
N LYS A 82 10.15 -17.18 9.80
CA LYS A 82 11.08 -17.03 10.93
C LYS A 82 11.55 -15.59 11.09
N SER A 83 11.98 -14.97 10.00
CA SER A 83 12.49 -13.61 9.99
C SER A 83 11.98 -12.84 8.80
N VAL A 84 11.79 -11.53 8.97
CA VAL A 84 11.36 -10.60 7.92
C VAL A 84 12.24 -9.36 7.99
N ASP A 85 12.92 -9.06 6.89
CA ASP A 85 13.66 -7.83 6.70
C ASP A 85 12.84 -6.86 5.83
N ILE A 86 12.75 -5.60 6.26
CA ILE A 86 11.97 -4.57 5.59
C ILE A 86 12.84 -3.35 5.38
N TYR A 87 12.86 -2.82 4.17
CA TYR A 87 13.48 -1.53 3.85
C TYR A 87 12.74 -0.85 2.70
N CYS A 88 12.83 0.47 2.61
CA CYS A 88 12.31 1.23 1.49
C CYS A 88 13.44 1.94 0.76
N THR A 89 13.27 2.19 -0.54
CA THR A 89 14.19 3.02 -1.32
C THR A 89 13.69 4.45 -1.41
N TYR A 90 14.61 5.41 -1.59
CA TYR A 90 14.32 6.84 -1.72
C TYR A 90 15.25 7.50 -2.74
N GLY A 91 14.92 8.72 -3.15
CA GLY A 91 15.79 9.55 -3.99
C GLY A 91 15.14 10.02 -5.29
N ASN A 92 14.29 9.22 -5.91
CA ASN A 92 13.59 9.60 -7.14
C ASN A 92 12.19 10.18 -6.85
N ASN A 93 11.25 9.37 -6.45
CA ASN A 93 9.84 9.76 -6.22
C ASN A 93 9.43 9.76 -4.73
N ILE A 94 10.31 9.35 -3.84
CA ILE A 94 10.09 9.32 -2.40
C ILE A 94 11.27 9.99 -1.69
N SER A 95 10.98 10.86 -0.72
CA SER A 95 12.00 11.46 0.15
C SER A 95 12.48 10.45 1.20
N PHE A 96 13.65 10.71 1.77
CA PHE A 96 14.19 9.91 2.87
C PHE A 96 13.22 9.79 4.06
N ASP A 97 12.61 10.91 4.48
CA ASP A 97 11.66 10.94 5.60
C ASP A 97 10.40 10.11 5.30
N SER A 98 9.91 10.19 4.06
CA SER A 98 8.79 9.35 3.62
C SER A 98 9.16 7.88 3.61
N ALA A 99 10.34 7.51 3.13
CA ALA A 99 10.82 6.13 3.12
C ALA A 99 10.97 5.58 4.54
N MET A 100 11.48 6.38 5.49
CA MET A 100 11.51 6.04 6.91
C MET A 100 10.12 5.80 7.47
N THR A 101 9.17 6.68 7.16
CA THR A 101 7.78 6.56 7.61
C THR A 101 7.13 5.27 7.08
N TYR A 102 7.30 4.96 5.80
CA TYR A 102 6.80 3.73 5.21
C TYR A 102 7.48 2.47 5.79
N THR A 103 8.78 2.54 6.08
CA THR A 103 9.49 1.42 6.72
C THR A 103 8.91 1.12 8.10
N VAL A 104 8.70 2.15 8.93
CA VAL A 104 8.10 2.02 10.26
C VAL A 104 6.67 1.51 10.17
N TYR A 105 5.85 2.11 9.29
CA TYR A 105 4.46 1.70 9.10
C TYR A 105 4.35 0.22 8.72
N ASN A 106 5.10 -0.21 7.71
CA ASN A 106 5.10 -1.60 7.25
C ASN A 106 5.61 -2.57 8.33
N THR A 107 6.60 -2.15 9.13
CA THR A 107 7.11 -2.94 10.25
C THR A 107 6.03 -3.20 11.29
N ILE A 108 5.27 -2.15 11.68
CA ILE A 108 4.16 -2.28 12.62
C ILE A 108 3.05 -3.17 12.04
N LEU A 109 2.72 -2.97 10.76
CA LEU A 109 1.69 -3.73 10.07
C LEU A 109 2.01 -5.23 10.06
N ILE A 110 3.25 -5.59 9.72
CA ILE A 110 3.71 -6.98 9.70
C ILE A 110 3.78 -7.56 11.12
N LYS A 111 4.29 -6.78 12.09
CA LYS A 111 4.36 -7.23 13.48
C LYS A 111 3.00 -7.59 14.08
N ARG A 112 1.96 -6.87 13.69
CA ARG A 112 0.58 -7.16 14.11
C ARG A 112 0.05 -8.48 13.55
N ASN A 113 0.44 -8.82 12.32
CA ASN A 113 -0.05 -10.01 11.62
C ASN A 113 0.82 -11.25 11.85
N THR A 114 2.12 -11.04 12.13
CA THR A 114 3.08 -12.13 12.38
C THR A 114 3.83 -11.90 13.70
N PRO A 115 3.16 -12.05 14.87
CA PRO A 115 3.76 -11.71 16.16
C PRO A 115 4.99 -12.56 16.51
N ASN A 116 5.08 -13.76 15.98
CA ASN A 116 6.15 -14.74 16.26
C ASN A 116 7.39 -14.57 15.38
N ALA A 117 7.30 -13.79 14.28
CA ALA A 117 8.43 -13.54 13.40
C ALA A 117 9.40 -12.51 13.99
N SER A 118 10.69 -12.69 13.75
CA SER A 118 11.71 -11.69 14.01
C SER A 118 11.69 -10.66 12.87
N ILE A 119 11.34 -9.40 13.16
CA ILE A 119 11.23 -8.37 12.15
C ILE A 119 12.35 -7.36 12.31
N LYS A 120 13.10 -7.12 11.23
CA LYS A 120 14.15 -6.12 11.16
C LYS A 120 13.75 -5.01 10.19
N ALA A 121 13.63 -3.79 10.71
CA ALA A 121 13.53 -2.58 9.91
C ALA A 121 14.95 -2.11 9.56
N LEU A 122 15.30 -2.14 8.29
CA LEU A 122 16.58 -1.66 7.80
C LEU A 122 16.49 -0.18 7.42
N LYS A 123 17.63 0.49 7.36
CA LYS A 123 17.69 1.89 6.90
C LYS A 123 17.25 1.97 5.44
N PRO A 124 16.55 3.05 5.05
CA PRO A 124 16.25 3.30 3.65
C PRO A 124 17.51 3.36 2.78
N VAL A 125 17.39 2.85 1.57
CA VAL A 125 18.48 2.79 0.59
C VAL A 125 18.25 3.84 -0.49
N GLU A 126 19.28 4.58 -0.85
CA GLU A 126 19.19 5.59 -1.91
C GLU A 126 19.15 4.92 -3.29
N ASP A 127 18.12 5.26 -4.07
CA ASP A 127 17.94 4.85 -5.46
C ASP A 127 17.35 6.02 -6.25
N ASN A 128 18.21 6.69 -7.00
CA ASN A 128 17.87 7.87 -7.80
C ASN A 128 17.39 7.53 -9.21
N VAL A 129 17.44 6.27 -9.61
CA VAL A 129 17.14 5.82 -10.98
C VAL A 129 15.83 5.07 -11.05
N GLY A 130 15.58 4.16 -10.11
CA GLY A 130 14.38 3.31 -10.08
C GLY A 130 13.17 3.98 -9.44
N VAL A 131 12.02 3.36 -9.61
CA VAL A 131 10.82 3.72 -8.85
C VAL A 131 10.98 3.26 -7.41
N ASN A 132 11.02 4.21 -6.48
CA ASN A 132 11.21 3.91 -5.07
C ASN A 132 9.98 3.17 -4.51
N ALA A 133 10.24 2.15 -3.72
CA ALA A 133 9.25 1.29 -3.09
C ALA A 133 9.81 0.69 -1.79
N CYS A 134 8.96 0.02 -1.04
CA CYS A 134 9.38 -0.78 0.09
C CYS A 134 9.51 -2.25 -0.32
N PHE A 135 10.50 -2.90 0.23
CA PHE A 135 10.84 -4.29 -0.02
C PHE A 135 10.70 -5.09 1.27
N LEU A 136 10.16 -6.27 1.13
CA LEU A 136 10.05 -7.25 2.18
C LEU A 136 10.79 -8.51 1.74
N LYS A 137 11.66 -9.03 2.60
CA LYS A 137 12.32 -10.31 2.41
C LYS A 137 12.06 -11.18 3.64
N GLY A 138 11.36 -12.28 3.45
CA GLY A 138 11.03 -13.24 4.51
C GLY A 138 11.78 -14.55 4.34
N GLU A 139 12.24 -15.14 5.45
CA GLU A 139 12.85 -16.48 5.50
C GLU A 139 11.90 -17.43 6.22
N GLU A 140 11.63 -18.59 5.62
CA GLU A 140 10.77 -19.62 6.20
C GLU A 140 11.55 -20.48 7.22
N TYR A 141 10.84 -21.10 8.16
CA TYR A 141 11.42 -22.13 9.02
C TYR A 141 11.80 -23.35 8.17
N GLU A 142 13.01 -23.87 8.33
CA GLU A 142 13.36 -25.16 7.78
C GLU A 142 12.51 -26.23 8.47
N SER A 143 11.59 -26.85 7.73
CA SER A 143 10.99 -28.10 8.17
C SER A 143 12.07 -29.20 8.10
N LYS A 144 12.51 -29.64 9.26
CA LYS A 144 13.32 -30.85 9.38
C LYS A 144 12.49 -32.07 9.03
#